data_4a75e0ca6ddf835845f794311cff6b71
#
_entry.id   4a75e0ca6ddf835845f794311cff6b71
#
_cell.length_a   1.000
_cell.length_b   1.000
_cell.length_c   1.000
_cell.angle_alpha   90.00
_cell.angle_beta   90.00
_cell.angle_gamma   90.00
#
_symmetry.space_group_name_H-M   'P 1'
#
loop_
_entity.id
_entity.type
_entity.pdbx_description
1 polymer ?
#
loop_
_entity_poly.entity_id
_entity_poly.type
_entity_poly.pdbx_seq_one_letter_code
_entity_poly.pdbx_strand_id
1 'polypeptide(L)'
;MKKTLLASAVLGFLMATSAQAATVVGFKLGGDYWRADTSGTFADKGQPQQTFNYSSSAQGSYWIAVEHPLPFVPNLKIRENSLDQKGKMSGADFTFNGHDFSGNVTSYTDLSNTDFVLYYELLDNDILSFDLGAAYKLMNGSLRVQDPGHPEEKDVDSGIFMGYASTHIGMPGFGLFGFADLMLGVNESNVHDYAIGLGWEFDGLAVDTRVRVGYREFLFDVNSFSGISADTKFDGYFAGVEITF
;
A
#
# COMPACT_ATOMS: atom_id res chain seq x y z
N MET A 1 -4.27 22.36 9.74
CA MET A 1 -3.83 22.45 11.14
C MET A 1 -4.01 21.17 11.98
N LYS A 2 -4.94 20.23 11.66
CA LYS A 2 -5.09 18.98 12.44
C LYS A 2 -4.05 17.89 12.10
N LYS A 3 -3.47 17.90 10.90
CA LYS A 3 -2.45 16.91 10.47
C LYS A 3 -1.06 17.13 11.09
N THR A 4 -0.70 18.35 11.42
CA THR A 4 0.58 18.70 12.08
C THR A 4 0.64 18.34 13.57
N LEU A 5 -0.50 18.27 14.25
CA LEU A 5 -0.56 17.90 15.66
C LEU A 5 -0.37 16.40 15.91
N LEU A 6 -0.80 15.54 14.97
CA LEU A 6 -0.57 14.09 15.06
C LEU A 6 0.91 13.74 14.87
N ALA A 7 1.58 14.34 13.90
CA ALA A 7 3.01 14.14 13.66
C ALA A 7 3.88 14.56 14.85
N SER A 8 3.51 15.66 15.52
CA SER A 8 4.25 16.14 16.70
C SER A 8 4.01 15.26 17.94
N ALA A 9 2.85 14.65 18.09
CA ALA A 9 2.56 13.73 19.19
C ALA A 9 3.30 12.39 19.04
N VAL A 10 3.43 11.88 17.83
CA VAL A 10 4.18 10.64 17.53
C VAL A 10 5.68 10.86 17.76
N LEU A 11 6.24 11.99 17.30
CA LEU A 11 7.65 12.33 17.56
C LEU A 11 7.96 12.51 19.05
N GLY A 12 7.03 13.07 19.81
CA GLY A 12 7.20 13.25 21.27
C GLY A 12 7.17 11.95 22.06
N PHE A 13 6.47 10.94 21.59
CA PHE A 13 6.43 9.62 22.24
C PHE A 13 7.73 8.81 21.98
N LEU A 14 8.35 8.96 20.81
CA LEU A 14 9.59 8.27 20.43
C LEU A 14 10.83 8.77 21.21
N MET A 15 10.81 10.01 21.71
CA MET A 15 11.93 10.58 22.49
C MET A 15 11.93 10.21 23.97
N ALA A 16 10.83 9.62 24.49
CA ALA A 16 10.70 9.32 25.92
C ALA A 16 11.22 7.92 26.31
N THR A 17 11.58 7.06 25.35
CA THR A 17 11.94 5.65 25.60
C THR A 17 13.43 5.35 25.66
N SER A 18 14.32 6.35 25.59
CA SER A 18 15.78 6.16 25.55
C SER A 18 16.43 5.93 26.93
N ALA A 19 15.68 5.55 27.97
CA ALA A 19 16.23 5.25 29.29
C ALA A 19 15.84 3.83 29.75
N GLN A 20 16.74 2.88 29.52
CA GLN A 20 16.90 1.65 30.30
C GLN A 20 15.63 0.79 30.53
N ALA A 21 15.15 0.11 29.52
CA ALA A 21 14.53 -1.19 29.73
C ALA A 21 14.91 -2.06 28.54
N ALA A 22 15.23 -3.32 28.77
CA ALA A 22 15.23 -4.34 27.73
C ALA A 22 13.93 -4.17 26.94
N THR A 23 14.05 -3.87 25.67
CA THR A 23 12.97 -3.35 24.84
C THR A 23 11.82 -4.35 24.81
N VAL A 24 10.79 -4.08 25.57
CA VAL A 24 9.55 -4.85 25.56
C VAL A 24 8.71 -4.49 24.31
N VAL A 25 9.00 -3.37 23.69
CA VAL A 25 8.27 -2.86 22.51
C VAL A 25 9.26 -2.30 21.51
N GLY A 26 9.23 -2.86 20.29
CA GLY A 26 9.94 -2.34 19.12
C GLY A 26 9.07 -1.42 18.28
N PHE A 27 9.68 -0.42 17.67
CA PHE A 27 9.02 0.47 16.72
C PHE A 27 9.76 0.43 15.39
N LYS A 28 9.00 0.27 14.30
CA LYS A 28 9.52 0.39 12.94
C LYS A 28 8.82 1.53 12.21
N LEU A 29 9.60 2.34 11.51
CA LEU A 29 9.12 3.40 10.62
C LEU A 29 9.70 3.16 9.25
N GLY A 30 8.92 3.30 8.20
CA GLY A 30 9.45 3.12 6.87
C GLY A 30 8.68 3.89 5.81
N GLY A 31 9.29 3.95 4.62
CA GLY A 31 8.67 4.52 3.45
C GLY A 31 9.31 4.02 2.17
N ASP A 32 8.48 3.87 1.13
CA ASP A 32 8.87 3.50 -0.21
C ASP A 32 8.52 4.61 -1.20
N TYR A 33 9.43 4.87 -2.13
CA TYR A 33 9.17 5.57 -3.36
C TYR A 33 9.04 4.54 -4.48
N TRP A 34 7.89 4.51 -5.12
CA TRP A 34 7.54 3.54 -6.13
C TRP A 34 7.25 4.22 -7.47
N ARG A 35 7.93 3.82 -8.53
CA ARG A 35 7.60 4.22 -9.90
C ARG A 35 6.72 3.14 -10.51
N ALA A 36 5.41 3.40 -10.52
CA ALA A 36 4.42 2.46 -11.02
C ALA A 36 3.99 2.78 -12.45
N ASP A 37 3.96 1.76 -13.28
CA ASP A 37 3.16 1.71 -14.48
C ASP A 37 1.73 1.35 -14.09
N THR A 38 0.74 1.94 -14.78
CA THR A 38 -0.66 1.68 -14.51
C THR A 38 -1.34 1.18 -15.77
N SER A 39 -2.12 0.14 -15.62
CA SER A 39 -2.97 -0.41 -16.68
C SER A 39 -4.32 -0.80 -16.12
N GLY A 40 -5.34 -0.84 -16.96
CA GLY A 40 -6.61 -1.38 -16.54
C GLY A 40 -7.82 -0.64 -17.07
N THR A 41 -8.95 -1.06 -16.53
CA THR A 41 -10.30 -0.64 -16.95
C THR A 41 -11.16 -0.40 -15.73
N PHE A 42 -12.15 0.46 -15.87
CA PHE A 42 -13.22 0.59 -14.87
C PHE A 42 -14.54 1.01 -15.51
N ALA A 43 -15.62 0.82 -14.78
CA ALA A 43 -16.97 1.25 -15.16
C ALA A 43 -17.87 1.37 -13.92
N ASP A 44 -19.04 1.93 -14.10
CA ASP A 44 -20.16 1.73 -13.18
C ASP A 44 -20.53 0.24 -13.11
N LYS A 45 -21.03 -0.17 -11.97
CA LYS A 45 -21.55 -1.53 -11.76
C LYS A 45 -22.49 -1.95 -12.88
N GLY A 46 -22.16 -3.07 -13.54
CA GLY A 46 -22.98 -3.65 -14.59
C GLY A 46 -22.87 -2.96 -15.96
N GLN A 47 -22.00 -1.97 -16.10
CA GLN A 47 -21.68 -1.34 -17.37
C GLN A 47 -20.41 -1.96 -17.99
N PRO A 48 -20.24 -1.88 -19.31
CA PRO A 48 -18.99 -2.30 -19.97
C PRO A 48 -17.78 -1.49 -19.46
N GLN A 49 -16.72 -2.19 -19.07
CA GLN A 49 -15.49 -1.54 -18.59
C GLN A 49 -14.80 -0.76 -19.70
N GLN A 50 -14.29 0.42 -19.35
CA GLN A 50 -13.63 1.37 -20.25
C GLN A 50 -12.14 1.37 -20.01
N THR A 51 -11.37 1.28 -21.10
CA THR A 51 -9.90 1.28 -21.06
C THR A 51 -9.36 2.69 -21.23
N PHE A 52 -8.49 3.11 -20.33
CA PHE A 52 -7.78 4.39 -20.42
C PHE A 52 -6.29 4.15 -20.64
N ASN A 53 -5.66 5.06 -21.40
CA ASN A 53 -4.22 5.06 -21.61
C ASN A 53 -3.57 5.84 -20.48
N TYR A 54 -2.89 5.14 -19.60
CA TYR A 54 -2.14 5.70 -18.47
C TYR A 54 -0.66 5.91 -18.84
N SER A 55 0.04 6.71 -18.06
CA SER A 55 1.49 6.84 -18.10
C SER A 55 2.07 6.47 -16.74
N SER A 56 3.33 6.02 -16.67
CA SER A 56 3.96 5.76 -15.39
C SER A 56 4.03 7.00 -14.52
N SER A 57 3.79 6.85 -13.22
CA SER A 57 3.86 7.93 -12.23
C SER A 57 4.59 7.49 -10.96
N ALA A 58 4.98 8.50 -10.17
CA ALA A 58 5.57 8.27 -8.86
C ALA A 58 4.46 8.04 -7.83
N GLN A 59 4.58 6.96 -7.09
CA GLN A 59 3.71 6.59 -5.99
C GLN A 59 4.51 6.55 -4.69
N GLY A 60 3.85 6.60 -3.56
CA GLY A 60 4.49 6.57 -2.26
C GLY A 60 3.76 5.69 -1.26
N SER A 61 4.52 5.09 -0.36
CA SER A 61 3.97 4.43 0.83
C SER A 61 4.78 4.82 2.05
N TYR A 62 4.13 4.89 3.20
CA TYR A 62 4.81 5.03 4.48
C TYR A 62 4.08 4.24 5.55
N TRP A 63 4.81 3.70 6.51
CA TRP A 63 4.23 2.87 7.56
C TRP A 63 4.89 3.10 8.90
N ILE A 64 4.14 2.73 9.92
CA ILE A 64 4.62 2.53 11.29
C ILE A 64 4.21 1.13 11.73
N ALA A 65 5.11 0.42 12.43
CA ALA A 65 4.78 -0.81 13.11
C ALA A 65 5.19 -0.75 14.57
N VAL A 66 4.43 -1.47 15.38
CA VAL A 66 4.66 -1.70 16.82
C VAL A 66 4.73 -3.19 17.05
N GLU A 67 5.86 -3.66 17.53
CA GLU A 67 6.13 -5.07 17.85
C GLU A 67 6.33 -5.23 19.35
N HIS A 68 5.85 -6.35 19.91
CA HIS A 68 5.92 -6.58 21.34
C HIS A 68 5.98 -8.09 21.66
N PRO A 69 6.63 -8.49 22.76
CA PRO A 69 6.81 -9.90 23.13
C PRO A 69 5.62 -10.51 23.86
N LEU A 70 4.46 -9.82 23.93
CA LEU A 70 3.30 -10.36 24.63
C LEU A 70 2.69 -11.51 23.83
N PRO A 71 2.63 -12.73 24.37
CA PRO A 71 2.05 -13.86 23.67
C PRO A 71 0.55 -13.63 23.43
N PHE A 72 0.03 -14.14 22.31
CA PHE A 72 -1.39 -14.07 21.90
C PHE A 72 -1.91 -12.67 21.56
N VAL A 73 -1.11 -11.61 21.68
CA VAL A 73 -1.44 -10.29 21.16
C VAL A 73 -0.71 -10.10 19.84
N PRO A 74 -1.38 -9.76 18.74
CA PRO A 74 -0.70 -9.53 17.45
C PRO A 74 0.04 -8.19 17.45
N ASN A 75 1.15 -8.13 16.74
CA ASN A 75 1.80 -6.89 16.36
C ASN A 75 0.91 -6.06 15.42
N LEU A 76 1.11 -4.77 15.38
CA LEU A 76 0.32 -3.83 14.56
C LEU A 76 1.22 -3.08 13.58
N LYS A 77 0.84 -3.08 12.30
CA LYS A 77 1.42 -2.20 11.28
C LYS A 77 0.31 -1.39 10.63
N ILE A 78 0.52 -0.09 10.47
CA ILE A 78 -0.34 0.80 9.70
C ILE A 78 0.47 1.31 8.53
N ARG A 79 -0.02 1.12 7.31
CA ARG A 79 0.63 1.57 6.08
C ARG A 79 -0.34 2.42 5.26
N GLU A 80 0.11 3.62 4.91
CA GLU A 80 -0.58 4.50 3.98
C GLU A 80 0.02 4.35 2.60
N ASN A 81 -0.81 4.22 1.57
CA ASN A 81 -0.42 4.10 0.18
C ASN A 81 -1.10 5.21 -0.62
N SER A 82 -0.30 6.04 -1.30
CA SER A 82 -0.79 7.00 -2.28
C SER A 82 -0.68 6.37 -3.66
N LEU A 83 -1.81 6.14 -4.33
CA LEU A 83 -1.91 5.45 -5.63
C LEU A 83 -2.83 6.24 -6.55
N ASP A 84 -2.30 7.26 -7.20
CA ASP A 84 -3.08 8.11 -8.11
C ASP A 84 -2.51 8.10 -9.53
N GLN A 85 -3.39 8.12 -10.52
CA GLN A 85 -2.99 8.11 -11.91
C GLN A 85 -3.99 8.82 -12.80
N LYS A 86 -3.44 9.43 -13.88
CA LYS A 86 -4.22 10.09 -14.93
C LYS A 86 -4.20 9.27 -16.20
N GLY A 87 -5.39 8.93 -16.70
CA GLY A 87 -5.58 8.24 -17.98
C GLY A 87 -6.25 9.13 -19.02
N LYS A 88 -6.12 8.75 -20.27
CA LYS A 88 -6.77 9.43 -21.42
C LYS A 88 -7.44 8.42 -22.34
N MET A 89 -8.59 8.79 -22.89
CA MET A 89 -9.30 8.04 -23.91
C MET A 89 -9.74 9.00 -25.02
N SER A 90 -9.65 8.55 -26.27
CA SER A 90 -10.19 9.25 -27.42
C SER A 90 -11.31 8.42 -28.03
N GLY A 91 -12.37 9.06 -28.51
CA GLY A 91 -13.53 8.37 -29.09
C GLY A 91 -14.37 7.67 -28.02
N ALA A 92 -14.47 8.24 -26.83
CA ALA A 92 -15.35 7.77 -25.78
C ALA A 92 -16.82 7.78 -26.24
N ASP A 93 -17.56 6.77 -25.85
CA ASP A 93 -19.00 6.62 -26.01
C ASP A 93 -19.52 5.69 -24.91
N PHE A 94 -19.68 6.24 -23.69
CA PHE A 94 -20.10 5.48 -22.52
C PHE A 94 -20.73 6.37 -21.45
N THR A 95 -21.50 5.76 -20.56
CA THR A 95 -22.10 6.41 -19.39
C THR A 95 -21.26 6.11 -18.14
N PHE A 96 -20.99 7.13 -17.32
CA PHE A 96 -20.37 6.99 -16.01
C PHE A 96 -21.07 7.95 -15.04
N ASN A 97 -21.46 7.43 -13.88
CA ASN A 97 -22.21 8.14 -12.82
C ASN A 97 -23.45 8.88 -13.35
N GLY A 98 -24.17 8.28 -14.33
CA GLY A 98 -25.37 8.84 -14.92
C GLY A 98 -25.18 9.92 -15.97
N HIS A 99 -23.93 10.24 -16.34
CA HIS A 99 -23.58 11.17 -17.41
C HIS A 99 -23.00 10.45 -18.63
N ASP A 100 -23.41 10.84 -19.84
CA ASP A 100 -22.92 10.28 -21.08
C ASP A 100 -21.68 11.04 -21.55
N PHE A 101 -20.55 10.34 -21.62
CA PHE A 101 -19.26 10.86 -22.08
C PHE A 101 -19.03 10.51 -23.55
N SER A 102 -18.56 11.50 -24.35
CA SER A 102 -18.23 11.30 -25.75
C SER A 102 -16.95 12.03 -26.16
N GLY A 103 -16.25 11.50 -27.18
CA GLY A 103 -15.05 12.13 -27.74
C GLY A 103 -13.81 11.94 -26.90
N ASN A 104 -13.14 13.03 -26.52
CA ASN A 104 -11.90 12.97 -25.72
C ASN A 104 -12.22 13.15 -24.24
N VAL A 105 -11.88 12.14 -23.43
CA VAL A 105 -12.06 12.16 -21.99
C VAL A 105 -10.76 11.90 -21.24
N THR A 106 -10.70 12.37 -20.01
CA THR A 106 -9.60 12.12 -19.08
C THR A 106 -10.17 11.41 -17.84
N SER A 107 -9.51 10.34 -17.41
CA SER A 107 -9.77 9.73 -16.11
C SER A 107 -8.72 10.16 -15.08
N TYR A 108 -9.15 10.26 -13.83
CA TYR A 108 -8.31 10.37 -12.65
C TYR A 108 -8.69 9.17 -11.77
N THR A 109 -7.76 8.23 -11.67
CA THR A 109 -7.94 7.00 -10.91
C THR A 109 -7.13 7.15 -9.64
N ASP A 110 -7.79 7.30 -8.51
CA ASP A 110 -7.18 7.31 -7.18
C ASP A 110 -7.63 6.04 -6.44
N LEU A 111 -6.67 5.15 -6.16
CA LEU A 111 -6.83 3.93 -5.37
C LEU A 111 -6.01 3.99 -4.08
N SER A 112 -5.75 5.19 -3.57
CA SER A 112 -5.08 5.40 -2.30
C SER A 112 -5.81 4.66 -1.18
N ASN A 113 -5.04 4.10 -0.25
CA ASN A 113 -5.60 3.24 0.78
C ASN A 113 -4.72 3.21 2.03
N THR A 114 -5.35 2.86 3.16
CA THR A 114 -4.68 2.62 4.44
C THR A 114 -4.81 1.15 4.80
N ASP A 115 -3.69 0.46 5.02
CA ASP A 115 -3.64 -0.91 5.53
C ASP A 115 -3.50 -0.91 7.04
N PHE A 116 -4.38 -1.63 7.72
CA PHE A 116 -4.28 -1.99 9.13
C PHE A 116 -3.93 -3.48 9.20
N VAL A 117 -2.70 -3.80 9.59
CA VAL A 117 -2.17 -5.17 9.61
C VAL A 117 -1.97 -5.62 11.03
N LEU A 118 -2.55 -6.77 11.38
CA LEU A 118 -2.31 -7.49 12.62
C LEU A 118 -1.57 -8.78 12.28
N TYR A 119 -0.39 -8.99 12.88
CA TYR A 119 0.47 -10.12 12.54
C TYR A 119 1.21 -10.71 13.73
N TYR A 120 1.64 -11.95 13.57
CA TYR A 120 2.52 -12.65 14.51
C TYR A 120 3.82 -12.98 13.80
N GLU A 121 4.92 -12.78 14.48
CA GLU A 121 6.24 -13.27 14.09
C GLU A 121 6.31 -14.76 14.43
N LEU A 122 6.12 -15.62 13.43
CA LEU A 122 6.15 -17.07 13.60
C LEU A 122 7.58 -17.61 13.64
N LEU A 123 8.48 -16.97 12.93
CA LEU A 123 9.91 -17.22 12.94
C LEU A 123 10.62 -15.86 12.99
N ASP A 124 11.59 -15.75 13.86
CA ASP A 124 12.44 -14.56 13.97
C ASP A 124 13.84 -14.98 14.45
N ASN A 125 14.79 -15.00 13.52
CA ASN A 125 16.19 -15.27 13.80
C ASN A 125 17.08 -14.60 12.75
N ASP A 126 18.40 -14.61 12.97
CA ASP A 126 19.40 -13.90 12.13
C ASP A 126 19.38 -14.28 10.63
N ILE A 127 18.74 -15.38 10.26
CA ILE A 127 18.71 -15.87 8.88
C ILE A 127 17.33 -15.69 8.26
N LEU A 128 16.27 -15.97 9.02
CA LEU A 128 14.90 -16.02 8.51
C LEU A 128 13.94 -15.39 9.52
N SER A 129 13.20 -14.40 9.06
CA SER A 129 11.95 -14.01 9.71
C SER A 129 10.75 -14.36 8.85
N PHE A 130 9.66 -14.73 9.48
CA PHE A 130 8.41 -15.03 8.82
C PHE A 130 7.23 -14.58 9.68
N ASP A 131 6.47 -13.64 9.13
CA ASP A 131 5.28 -13.06 9.74
C ASP A 131 4.03 -13.57 9.04
N LEU A 132 2.99 -13.84 9.78
CA LEU A 132 1.70 -14.24 9.28
C LEU A 132 0.58 -13.49 10.01
N GLY A 133 -0.43 -13.05 9.27
CA GLY A 133 -1.49 -12.27 9.86
C GLY A 133 -2.68 -12.00 8.96
N ALA A 134 -3.43 -10.98 9.34
CA ALA A 134 -4.55 -10.47 8.59
C ALA A 134 -4.44 -8.95 8.44
N ALA A 135 -4.98 -8.43 7.36
CA ALA A 135 -5.03 -6.99 7.13
C ALA A 135 -6.45 -6.54 6.77
N TYR A 136 -6.74 -5.29 7.07
CA TYR A 136 -7.89 -4.57 6.57
C TYR A 136 -7.39 -3.39 5.75
N LYS A 137 -7.58 -3.46 4.42
CA LYS A 137 -7.24 -2.40 3.48
C LYS A 137 -8.45 -1.49 3.32
N LEU A 138 -8.38 -0.30 3.88
CA LEU A 138 -9.41 0.74 3.75
C LEU A 138 -9.08 1.60 2.53
N MET A 139 -9.92 1.51 1.50
CA MET A 139 -9.80 2.36 0.31
C MET A 139 -10.29 3.77 0.64
N ASN A 140 -9.56 4.79 0.22
CA ASN A 140 -9.88 6.23 0.45
C ASN A 140 -9.74 7.03 -0.85
N GLY A 141 -9.98 6.39 -1.98
CA GLY A 141 -9.78 6.97 -3.30
C GLY A 141 -11.06 7.37 -4.00
N SER A 142 -10.92 7.70 -5.27
CA SER A 142 -12.05 8.01 -6.16
C SER A 142 -11.72 7.69 -7.63
N LEU A 143 -12.75 7.47 -8.41
CA LEU A 143 -12.67 7.41 -9.87
C LEU A 143 -13.40 8.61 -10.44
N ARG A 144 -12.66 9.48 -11.15
CA ARG A 144 -13.23 10.65 -11.81
C ARG A 144 -13.01 10.59 -13.30
N VAL A 145 -14.07 10.83 -14.06
CA VAL A 145 -14.04 10.99 -15.53
C VAL A 145 -14.41 12.41 -15.87
N GLN A 146 -13.70 13.02 -16.80
CA GLN A 146 -13.90 14.40 -17.20
C GLN A 146 -13.78 14.55 -18.72
N ASP A 147 -14.74 15.20 -19.32
CA ASP A 147 -14.67 15.81 -20.66
C ASP A 147 -14.41 17.35 -20.55
N PRO A 148 -14.32 18.10 -21.65
CA PRO A 148 -14.09 19.56 -21.60
C PRO A 148 -15.18 20.37 -20.86
N GLY A 149 -16.36 19.80 -20.61
CA GLY A 149 -17.51 20.52 -20.06
C GLY A 149 -17.98 20.01 -18.70
N HIS A 150 -17.68 18.76 -18.37
CA HIS A 150 -18.30 18.11 -17.19
C HIS A 150 -17.40 17.08 -16.52
N PRO A 151 -17.15 17.14 -15.19
CA PRO A 151 -16.55 16.09 -14.40
C PRO A 151 -17.63 15.27 -13.69
N GLU A 152 -17.45 13.94 -13.64
CA GLU A 152 -18.19 13.03 -12.77
C GLU A 152 -17.21 12.24 -11.91
N GLU A 153 -17.56 12.02 -10.64
CA GLU A 153 -16.71 11.35 -9.66
C GLU A 153 -17.50 10.36 -8.82
N LYS A 154 -16.87 9.24 -8.52
CA LYS A 154 -17.36 8.22 -7.58
C LYS A 154 -16.29 7.88 -6.58
N ASP A 155 -16.66 7.89 -5.30
CA ASP A 155 -15.77 7.48 -4.22
C ASP A 155 -15.54 5.96 -4.22
N VAL A 156 -14.30 5.57 -3.88
CA VAL A 156 -13.88 4.20 -3.65
C VAL A 156 -13.46 4.12 -2.19
N ASP A 157 -14.44 3.99 -1.29
CA ASP A 157 -14.29 4.19 0.16
C ASP A 157 -14.66 2.96 1.01
N SER A 158 -14.67 1.78 0.42
CA SER A 158 -14.96 0.51 1.10
C SER A 158 -13.70 -0.20 1.56
N GLY A 159 -13.85 -1.26 2.36
CA GLY A 159 -12.74 -2.01 2.92
C GLY A 159 -12.63 -3.44 2.39
N ILE A 160 -11.39 -3.93 2.32
CA ILE A 160 -11.04 -5.27 1.88
C ILE A 160 -10.33 -6.01 3.02
N PHE A 161 -10.89 -7.15 3.44
CA PHE A 161 -10.17 -8.07 4.33
C PHE A 161 -9.16 -8.88 3.53
N MET A 162 -7.92 -8.95 4.05
CA MET A 162 -6.80 -9.60 3.36
C MET A 162 -6.05 -10.54 4.32
N GLY A 163 -5.55 -11.64 3.80
CA GLY A 163 -4.48 -12.40 4.43
C GLY A 163 -3.15 -11.66 4.26
N TYR A 164 -2.31 -11.67 5.26
CA TYR A 164 -0.98 -11.05 5.25
C TYR A 164 0.10 -12.08 5.51
N ALA A 165 1.19 -12.03 4.75
CA ALA A 165 2.43 -12.76 5.01
C ALA A 165 3.62 -11.88 4.63
N SER A 166 4.68 -11.95 5.43
CA SER A 166 5.97 -11.30 5.14
C SER A 166 7.10 -12.24 5.48
N THR A 167 8.16 -12.19 4.70
CA THR A 167 9.38 -12.94 4.96
C THR A 167 10.62 -12.12 4.64
N HIS A 168 11.64 -12.34 5.45
CA HIS A 168 12.94 -11.74 5.31
C HIS A 168 14.00 -12.85 5.46
N ILE A 169 14.91 -12.94 4.49
CA ILE A 169 15.99 -13.94 4.47
C ILE A 169 17.31 -13.21 4.45
N GLY A 170 17.98 -13.16 5.60
CA GLY A 170 19.26 -12.48 5.81
C GLY A 170 20.46 -13.34 5.46
N MET A 171 21.54 -12.69 5.05
CA MET A 171 22.87 -13.31 4.94
C MET A 171 23.71 -12.86 6.12
N PRO A 172 23.94 -13.74 7.14
CA PRO A 172 24.64 -13.38 8.36
C PRO A 172 26.02 -12.79 8.09
N GLY A 173 26.34 -11.69 8.75
CA GLY A 173 27.64 -11.01 8.66
C GLY A 173 27.84 -10.11 7.45
N PHE A 174 26.87 -10.02 6.53
CA PHE A 174 26.96 -9.15 5.36
C PHE A 174 25.89 -8.04 5.35
N GLY A 175 24.86 -8.13 6.19
CA GLY A 175 23.73 -7.21 6.17
C GLY A 175 22.83 -7.32 4.92
N LEU A 176 23.19 -8.13 3.95
CA LEU A 176 22.37 -8.35 2.74
C LEU A 176 21.18 -9.25 3.06
N PHE A 177 20.01 -8.91 2.53
CA PHE A 177 18.81 -9.73 2.68
C PHE A 177 17.92 -9.73 1.43
N GLY A 178 17.14 -10.80 1.29
CA GLY A 178 15.98 -10.86 0.40
C GLY A 178 14.70 -10.74 1.20
N PHE A 179 13.64 -10.20 0.61
CA PHE A 179 12.33 -10.10 1.26
C PHE A 179 11.19 -10.34 0.28
N ALA A 180 10.06 -10.74 0.83
CA ALA A 180 8.79 -10.80 0.13
C ALA A 180 7.65 -10.45 1.09
N ASP A 181 6.81 -9.49 0.69
CA ASP A 181 5.57 -9.07 1.37
C ASP A 181 4.39 -9.47 0.50
N LEU A 182 3.33 -9.99 1.09
CA LEU A 182 2.15 -10.47 0.37
C LEU A 182 0.87 -10.12 1.13
N MET A 183 -0.10 -9.56 0.42
CA MET A 183 -1.48 -9.41 0.87
C MET A 183 -2.43 -9.98 -0.17
N LEU A 184 -3.34 -10.85 0.24
CA LEU A 184 -4.34 -11.49 -0.62
C LEU A 184 -5.74 -11.20 -0.12
N GLY A 185 -6.61 -10.70 -0.99
CA GLY A 185 -8.00 -10.41 -0.68
C GLY A 185 -8.80 -11.66 -0.29
N VAL A 186 -9.64 -11.52 0.72
CA VAL A 186 -10.52 -12.60 1.20
C VAL A 186 -11.94 -12.40 0.71
N ASN A 187 -12.50 -11.20 0.90
CA ASN A 187 -13.84 -10.85 0.38
C ASN A 187 -13.82 -10.35 -1.07
N GLU A 188 -12.66 -9.87 -1.54
CA GLU A 188 -12.37 -9.52 -2.94
C GLU A 188 -11.16 -10.36 -3.39
N SER A 189 -11.40 -11.61 -3.77
CA SER A 189 -10.37 -12.64 -3.94
C SER A 189 -9.37 -12.39 -5.06
N ASN A 190 -9.69 -11.50 -6.00
CA ASN A 190 -8.79 -11.11 -7.08
C ASN A 190 -7.91 -9.90 -6.71
N VAL A 191 -8.16 -9.25 -5.57
CA VAL A 191 -7.33 -8.15 -5.11
C VAL A 191 -6.09 -8.69 -4.41
N HIS A 192 -4.91 -8.21 -4.82
CA HIS A 192 -3.66 -8.53 -4.16
C HIS A 192 -2.66 -7.37 -4.19
N ASP A 193 -1.72 -7.39 -3.25
CA ASP A 193 -0.62 -6.43 -3.14
C ASP A 193 0.63 -7.22 -2.70
N TYR A 194 1.63 -7.30 -3.54
CA TYR A 194 2.88 -7.97 -3.19
C TYR A 194 4.10 -7.13 -3.54
N ALA A 195 5.16 -7.32 -2.76
CA ALA A 195 6.46 -6.76 -3.03
C ALA A 195 7.53 -7.82 -2.82
N ILE A 196 8.53 -7.85 -3.68
CA ILE A 196 9.69 -8.74 -3.57
C ILE A 196 10.95 -7.97 -3.92
N GLY A 197 12.04 -8.23 -3.20
CA GLY A 197 13.28 -7.50 -3.48
C GLY A 197 14.45 -7.93 -2.63
N LEU A 198 15.46 -7.06 -2.66
CA LEU A 198 16.69 -7.18 -1.90
C LEU A 198 16.89 -5.91 -1.07
N GLY A 199 17.65 -6.03 0.00
CA GLY A 199 17.98 -4.89 0.82
C GLY A 199 19.31 -5.07 1.53
N TRP A 200 19.68 -4.02 2.23
CA TRP A 200 20.88 -3.98 3.07
C TRP A 200 20.53 -3.39 4.42
N GLU A 201 20.94 -4.08 5.47
CA GLU A 201 20.77 -3.69 6.86
C GLU A 201 22.07 -3.09 7.39
N PHE A 202 21.94 -1.99 8.09
CA PHE A 202 23.00 -1.28 8.78
C PHE A 202 22.68 -1.28 10.26
N ASP A 203 23.42 -2.09 11.03
CA ASP A 203 23.28 -2.17 12.48
C ASP A 203 23.84 -0.90 13.12
N GLY A 204 23.03 -0.22 13.90
CA GLY A 204 23.39 0.98 14.65
C GLY A 204 23.39 0.74 16.15
N LEU A 205 23.96 1.68 16.92
CA LEU A 205 23.97 1.57 18.40
C LEU A 205 22.60 1.86 19.05
N ALA A 206 21.74 2.56 18.36
CA ALA A 206 20.44 2.99 18.89
C ALA A 206 19.29 2.73 17.91
N VAL A 207 19.58 2.61 16.63
CA VAL A 207 18.60 2.37 15.57
C VAL A 207 19.25 1.54 14.47
N ASP A 208 18.51 0.57 13.95
CA ASP A 208 18.89 -0.18 12.78
C ASP A 208 18.21 0.41 11.55
N THR A 209 18.94 0.47 10.45
CA THR A 209 18.43 1.04 9.20
C THR A 209 18.52 0.02 8.09
N ARG A 210 17.39 -0.22 7.43
CA ARG A 210 17.29 -1.07 6.24
C ARG A 210 17.01 -0.21 5.02
N VAL A 211 17.83 -0.35 3.98
CA VAL A 211 17.51 0.15 2.65
C VAL A 211 17.09 -1.02 1.79
N ARG A 212 16.04 -0.82 0.97
CA ARG A 212 15.48 -1.89 0.17
C ARG A 212 15.14 -1.41 -1.24
N VAL A 213 15.27 -2.30 -2.20
CA VAL A 213 14.85 -2.10 -3.58
C VAL A 213 14.14 -3.35 -4.05
N GLY A 214 13.12 -3.18 -4.87
CA GLY A 214 12.34 -4.32 -5.32
C GLY A 214 11.32 -3.98 -6.39
N TYR A 215 10.46 -4.93 -6.62
CA TYR A 215 9.31 -4.83 -7.50
C TYR A 215 8.04 -5.02 -6.67
N ARG A 216 7.04 -4.17 -6.92
CA ARG A 216 5.72 -4.24 -6.28
C ARG A 216 4.63 -4.26 -7.33
N GLU A 217 3.58 -5.02 -7.06
CA GLU A 217 2.35 -5.03 -7.82
C GLU A 217 1.16 -4.91 -6.87
N PHE A 218 0.25 -4.01 -7.20
CA PHE A 218 -1.07 -3.92 -6.60
C PHE A 218 -2.12 -4.10 -7.71
N LEU A 219 -2.89 -5.18 -7.62
CA LEU A 219 -4.04 -5.44 -8.48
C LEU A 219 -5.33 -5.19 -7.72
N PHE A 220 -6.18 -4.36 -8.29
CA PHE A 220 -7.52 -4.07 -7.82
C PHE A 220 -8.54 -4.55 -8.88
N ASP A 221 -8.87 -5.84 -8.82
CA ASP A 221 -9.89 -6.47 -9.69
C ASP A 221 -11.13 -6.77 -8.85
N VAL A 222 -12.17 -5.96 -9.06
CA VAL A 222 -13.40 -5.98 -8.27
C VAL A 222 -14.64 -5.88 -9.15
N ASN A 223 -15.68 -6.55 -8.69
CA ASN A 223 -17.02 -6.47 -9.28
C ASN A 223 -18.00 -5.94 -8.24
N SER A 224 -18.56 -4.74 -8.47
CA SER A 224 -19.54 -4.12 -7.58
C SER A 224 -19.00 -3.56 -6.26
N PHE A 225 -17.73 -3.20 -6.20
CA PHE A 225 -17.11 -2.55 -5.06
C PHE A 225 -17.42 -1.04 -5.08
N SER A 226 -18.00 -0.47 -4.03
CA SER A 226 -18.49 0.93 -3.98
C SER A 226 -19.32 1.36 -5.20
N GLY A 227 -20.03 0.41 -5.83
CA GLY A 227 -20.85 0.68 -7.01
C GLY A 227 -20.10 0.77 -8.33
N ILE A 228 -18.83 0.34 -8.35
CA ILE A 228 -18.00 0.24 -9.56
C ILE A 228 -17.57 -1.20 -9.84
N SER A 229 -17.15 -1.45 -11.07
CA SER A 229 -16.36 -2.62 -11.47
C SER A 229 -15.05 -2.11 -12.03
N ALA A 230 -13.93 -2.64 -11.58
CA ALA A 230 -12.60 -2.22 -11.98
C ALA A 230 -11.68 -3.43 -12.09
N ASP A 231 -10.78 -3.39 -13.06
CA ASP A 231 -9.60 -4.25 -13.19
C ASP A 231 -8.43 -3.31 -13.44
N THR A 232 -7.78 -2.87 -12.37
CA THR A 232 -6.72 -1.86 -12.43
C THR A 232 -5.49 -2.36 -11.70
N LYS A 233 -4.35 -2.28 -12.38
CA LYS A 233 -3.06 -2.74 -11.89
C LYS A 233 -2.07 -1.58 -11.84
N PHE A 234 -1.36 -1.48 -10.72
CA PHE A 234 -0.17 -0.68 -10.53
C PHE A 234 1.00 -1.61 -10.32
N ASP A 235 2.04 -1.53 -11.14
CA ASP A 235 3.21 -2.37 -11.00
C ASP A 235 4.51 -1.64 -11.37
N GLY A 236 5.61 -2.00 -10.71
CA GLY A 236 6.90 -1.38 -10.99
C GLY A 236 7.94 -1.49 -9.90
N TYR A 237 9.09 -0.84 -10.13
CA TYR A 237 10.20 -0.87 -9.20
C TYR A 237 10.08 0.20 -8.12
N PHE A 238 10.51 -0.14 -6.92
CA PHE A 238 10.55 0.77 -5.80
C PHE A 238 11.91 0.77 -5.08
N ALA A 239 12.15 1.85 -4.34
CA ALA A 239 13.22 1.95 -3.36
C ALA A 239 12.65 2.48 -2.06
N GLY A 240 13.13 1.99 -0.93
CA GLY A 240 12.62 2.35 0.39
C GLY A 240 13.65 2.30 1.49
N VAL A 241 13.23 2.85 2.62
CA VAL A 241 14.02 2.86 3.88
C VAL A 241 13.10 2.48 5.02
N GLU A 242 13.61 1.65 5.93
CA GLU A 242 12.99 1.32 7.21
C GLU A 242 13.98 1.57 8.33
N ILE A 243 13.50 2.10 9.44
CA ILE A 243 14.27 2.37 10.66
C ILE A 243 13.58 1.62 11.80
N THR A 244 14.36 0.85 12.55
CA THR A 244 13.92 0.09 13.73
C THR A 244 14.56 0.67 15.00
N PHE A 245 13.73 0.88 16.04
CA PHE A 245 14.13 1.46 17.33
C PHE A 245 13.99 0.46 18.45
#